data_67bb74305d9359f08cf7f3532fd06bf2
#
_entry.id   67bb74305d9359f08cf7f3532fd06bf2
#
_cell.length_a   1.000
_cell.length_b   1.000
_cell.length_c   1.000
_cell.angle_alpha   90.00
_cell.angle_beta   90.00
_cell.angle_gamma   90.00
#
_symmetry.space_group_name_H-M   'P 1'
#
loop_
_entity.id
_entity.type
_entity.pdbx_description
1 polymer ?
#
loop_
_entity_poly.entity_id
_entity_poly.type
_entity_poly.pdbx_seq_one_letter_code
_entity_poly.pdbx_strand_id
1 'polypeptide(L)'
;MNKKKVNILLFFLLSILWLSACQTEQTQTSPPVKEKTENKEVVAGILAQDSFVENIGWLSDSEILSVQNDDDLSSLYIYNLYDGSNKKIYGIPSSFVSASISPDKKKILIHSAPASYSARVTIIDRAGEVLFQEDIPSYELTHSWNQFNDNALLMTSFSEDWSFQVFHIDVEEGTMDSIEVEQPFVQWQSKSSILFQDWNKEGISVAAPLISQNIQGGGKEIIVDTSVHFNQFKDSLLSIFSREEEGPFAYQFITANGKIQSEFTVDLLSRYSDWLIPHYDMIEGKGQLITFVANEPGSFDTYSGTFSLEKWDTVSGGENVLFEDLPLEPIQCSPNGDYCLYGNQLEKVIDLTDSTIIQLLKEEGADL
;
A
#
# COMPACT_ATOMS: atom_id res chain seq x y z
N MET A 1 -33.57 -76.97 39.52
CA MET A 1 -32.84 -75.67 39.40
C MET A 1 -33.78 -74.76 38.65
N ASN A 2 -34.23 -73.71 39.32
CA ASN A 2 -35.36 -72.90 38.89
C ASN A 2 -35.01 -72.02 37.67
N LYS A 3 -35.73 -72.15 36.56
CA LYS A 3 -35.57 -71.38 35.33
C LYS A 3 -35.54 -69.84 35.57
N LYS A 4 -36.18 -69.37 36.61
CA LYS A 4 -36.13 -67.95 37.02
C LYS A 4 -34.75 -67.45 37.49
N LYS A 5 -33.96 -68.33 38.16
CA LYS A 5 -32.59 -67.96 38.64
C LYS A 5 -31.57 -67.91 37.49
N VAL A 6 -31.76 -68.73 36.46
CA VAL A 6 -30.89 -68.71 35.26
C VAL A 6 -31.12 -67.45 34.41
N ASN A 7 -32.34 -66.96 34.30
CA ASN A 7 -32.66 -65.76 33.55
C ASN A 7 -32.14 -64.50 34.26
N ILE A 8 -32.14 -64.45 35.60
CA ILE A 8 -31.59 -63.32 36.37
C ILE A 8 -30.06 -63.28 36.26
N LEU A 9 -29.42 -64.44 36.26
CA LEU A 9 -27.96 -64.53 36.09
C LEU A 9 -27.52 -64.15 34.68
N LEU A 10 -28.31 -64.49 33.65
CA LEU A 10 -28.05 -64.14 32.26
C LEU A 10 -28.26 -62.64 32.02
N PHE A 11 -29.24 -62.03 32.70
CA PHE A 11 -29.50 -60.59 32.60
C PHE A 11 -28.38 -59.77 33.32
N PHE A 12 -27.82 -60.27 34.40
CA PHE A 12 -26.70 -59.63 35.10
C PHE A 12 -25.38 -59.78 34.30
N LEU A 13 -25.17 -60.90 33.60
CA LEU A 13 -24.02 -61.05 32.71
C LEU A 13 -24.11 -60.16 31.46
N LEU A 14 -25.31 -59.95 30.91
CA LEU A 14 -25.51 -59.06 29.78
C LEU A 14 -25.36 -57.56 30.17
N SER A 15 -25.71 -57.21 31.41
CA SER A 15 -25.55 -55.80 31.90
C SER A 15 -24.12 -55.42 32.18
N ILE A 16 -23.23 -56.39 32.45
CA ILE A 16 -21.80 -56.14 32.65
C ILE A 16 -21.05 -55.92 31.32
N LEU A 17 -21.58 -56.45 30.21
CA LEU A 17 -21.01 -56.22 28.88
C LEU A 17 -21.33 -54.84 28.29
N TRP A 18 -22.22 -54.08 28.88
CA TRP A 18 -22.55 -52.69 28.42
C TRP A 18 -21.77 -51.61 29.15
N LEU A 19 -20.97 -51.94 30.18
CA LEU A 19 -20.18 -50.98 30.94
C LEU A 19 -18.70 -50.87 30.50
N SER A 20 -18.29 -51.66 29.49
CA SER A 20 -16.89 -51.64 28.99
C SER A 20 -16.72 -50.91 27.64
N ALA A 21 -17.70 -50.15 27.20
CA ALA A 21 -17.64 -49.45 25.91
C ALA A 21 -17.69 -47.92 26.06
N CYS A 22 -16.96 -47.35 27.03
CA CYS A 22 -16.67 -45.93 27.11
C CYS A 22 -15.33 -45.70 27.80
N GLN A 23 -14.25 -46.25 27.23
CA GLN A 23 -12.93 -45.59 27.37
C GLN A 23 -12.78 -44.73 26.12
N THR A 24 -13.24 -43.47 26.23
CA THR A 24 -12.78 -42.40 25.38
C THR A 24 -11.29 -42.27 25.65
N GLU A 25 -10.47 -42.74 24.72
CA GLU A 25 -9.07 -42.26 24.66
C GLU A 25 -9.16 -40.73 24.59
N GLN A 26 -8.84 -40.09 25.69
CA GLN A 26 -8.41 -38.72 25.66
C GLN A 26 -7.11 -38.72 24.84
N THR A 27 -7.27 -38.55 23.52
CA THR A 27 -6.19 -37.99 22.72
C THR A 27 -5.86 -36.68 23.41
N GLN A 28 -4.79 -36.68 24.18
CA GLN A 28 -4.12 -35.44 24.54
C GLN A 28 -3.78 -34.77 23.21
N THR A 29 -4.67 -33.90 22.72
CA THR A 29 -4.29 -32.86 21.80
C THR A 29 -3.25 -32.03 22.53
N SER A 30 -2.00 -32.33 22.26
CA SER A 30 -0.91 -31.41 22.53
C SER A 30 -1.41 -30.03 22.06
N PRO A 31 -1.26 -28.96 22.84
CA PRO A 31 -1.58 -27.63 22.37
C PRO A 31 -0.89 -27.50 21.02
N PRO A 32 -1.50 -26.84 20.02
CA PRO A 32 -0.87 -26.63 18.74
C PRO A 32 0.52 -26.05 19.06
N VAL A 33 1.55 -26.77 18.66
CA VAL A 33 2.90 -26.25 18.62
C VAL A 33 2.73 -25.00 17.77
N LYS A 34 2.77 -23.82 18.39
CA LYS A 34 3.02 -22.60 17.65
C LYS A 34 4.31 -22.95 16.92
N GLU A 35 4.23 -23.13 15.62
CA GLU A 35 5.41 -23.06 14.77
C GLU A 35 6.11 -21.78 15.23
N LYS A 36 7.29 -21.93 15.81
CA LYS A 36 8.21 -20.83 15.94
C LYS A 36 8.41 -20.39 14.50
N THR A 37 7.73 -19.32 14.10
CA THR A 37 8.18 -18.53 12.98
C THR A 37 9.64 -18.27 13.28
N GLU A 38 10.54 -18.87 12.51
CA GLU A 38 11.95 -18.48 12.57
C GLU A 38 11.93 -16.98 12.32
N ASN A 39 12.23 -16.19 13.34
CA ASN A 39 12.48 -14.77 13.17
C ASN A 39 13.68 -14.69 12.21
N LYS A 40 13.38 -14.49 10.93
CA LYS A 40 14.41 -14.22 9.95
C LYS A 40 14.86 -12.79 10.22
N GLU A 41 16.10 -12.66 10.63
CA GLU A 41 16.71 -11.37 10.90
C GLU A 41 16.92 -10.62 9.59
N VAL A 42 16.57 -9.34 9.59
CA VAL A 42 16.78 -8.44 8.44
C VAL A 42 18.28 -8.23 8.28
N VAL A 43 18.79 -8.45 7.08
CA VAL A 43 20.20 -8.20 6.76
C VAL A 43 20.40 -6.70 6.52
N ALA A 44 21.08 -6.05 7.46
CA ALA A 44 21.39 -4.63 7.45
C ALA A 44 22.65 -4.30 6.64
N GLY A 45 22.76 -3.05 6.16
CA GLY A 45 24.02 -2.48 5.66
C GLY A 45 24.61 -3.13 4.41
N ILE A 46 23.79 -3.66 3.48
CA ILE A 46 24.29 -4.34 2.27
C ILE A 46 24.28 -3.45 1.03
N LEU A 47 23.31 -2.54 0.91
CA LEU A 47 23.21 -1.68 -0.26
C LEU A 47 24.33 -0.64 -0.27
N ALA A 48 25.09 -0.59 -1.35
CA ALA A 48 26.19 0.36 -1.48
C ALA A 48 25.64 1.77 -1.70
N GLN A 49 26.01 2.69 -0.83
CA GLN A 49 25.52 4.07 -0.83
C GLN A 49 25.81 4.79 -2.15
N ASP A 50 26.99 4.60 -2.73
CA ASP A 50 27.43 5.28 -3.96
C ASP A 50 26.60 4.93 -5.20
N SER A 51 26.03 3.73 -5.26
CA SER A 51 25.20 3.28 -6.40
C SER A 51 23.70 3.33 -6.09
N PHE A 52 23.30 3.42 -4.83
CA PHE A 52 21.91 3.43 -4.44
C PHE A 52 21.21 4.73 -4.87
N VAL A 53 20.01 4.59 -5.46
CA VAL A 53 19.14 5.72 -5.83
C VAL A 53 17.95 5.77 -4.87
N GLU A 54 17.12 4.73 -4.88
CA GLU A 54 15.95 4.63 -4.01
C GLU A 54 15.40 3.19 -3.99
N ASN A 55 14.64 2.85 -2.97
CA ASN A 55 13.76 1.70 -3.00
C ASN A 55 12.37 2.14 -3.48
N ILE A 56 11.75 1.33 -4.34
CA ILE A 56 10.43 1.62 -4.91
C ILE A 56 9.31 1.03 -4.05
N GLY A 57 9.56 -0.10 -3.39
CA GLY A 57 8.58 -0.75 -2.55
C GLY A 57 8.71 -2.28 -2.53
N TRP A 58 7.69 -2.91 -1.98
CA TRP A 58 7.65 -4.35 -1.73
C TRP A 58 7.12 -5.13 -2.93
N LEU A 59 7.90 -6.15 -3.36
CA LEU A 59 7.48 -7.17 -4.33
C LEU A 59 6.90 -8.41 -3.64
N SER A 60 7.25 -8.63 -2.37
CA SER A 60 6.73 -9.68 -1.49
C SER A 60 7.03 -9.29 -0.03
N ASP A 61 6.74 -10.18 0.93
CA ASP A 61 7.10 -9.97 2.34
C ASP A 61 8.61 -9.94 2.60
N SER A 62 9.42 -10.28 1.61
CA SER A 62 10.88 -10.37 1.74
C SER A 62 11.67 -9.72 0.62
N GLU A 63 11.01 -9.30 -0.45
CA GLU A 63 11.69 -8.76 -1.64
C GLU A 63 11.28 -7.32 -1.89
N ILE A 64 12.28 -6.48 -2.09
CA ILE A 64 12.16 -5.05 -2.33
C ILE A 64 12.65 -4.77 -3.76
N LEU A 65 11.92 -3.95 -4.50
CA LEU A 65 12.38 -3.38 -5.76
C LEU A 65 13.25 -2.16 -5.44
N SER A 66 14.49 -2.18 -5.91
CA SER A 66 15.48 -1.12 -5.70
C SER A 66 15.98 -0.57 -7.02
N VAL A 67 16.26 0.71 -7.08
CA VAL A 67 16.92 1.39 -8.19
C VAL A 67 18.37 1.67 -7.78
N GLN A 68 19.31 1.26 -8.63
CA GLN A 68 20.74 1.48 -8.43
C GLN A 68 21.39 1.94 -9.72
N ASN A 69 22.43 2.75 -9.62
CA ASN A 69 23.20 3.17 -10.77
C ASN A 69 24.26 2.11 -11.10
N ASP A 70 24.32 1.74 -12.39
CA ASP A 70 25.38 0.95 -13.00
C ASP A 70 26.09 1.86 -14.00
N ASP A 71 27.30 2.27 -13.69
CA ASP A 71 28.02 3.26 -14.45
C ASP A 71 27.19 4.57 -14.62
N ASP A 72 26.79 4.89 -15.86
CA ASP A 72 26.06 6.12 -16.19
C ASP A 72 24.53 5.95 -16.25
N LEU A 73 24.00 4.74 -16.02
CA LEU A 73 22.57 4.42 -16.16
C LEU A 73 22.00 3.77 -14.91
N SER A 74 20.72 4.06 -14.67
CA SER A 74 19.99 3.40 -13.60
C SER A 74 19.51 2.00 -14.01
N SER A 75 19.43 1.13 -13.04
CA SER A 75 18.97 -0.26 -13.22
C SER A 75 18.08 -0.69 -12.07
N LEU A 76 17.15 -1.59 -12.36
CA LEU A 76 16.28 -2.18 -11.37
C LEU A 76 16.88 -3.47 -10.83
N TYR A 77 16.79 -3.60 -9.51
CA TYR A 77 17.24 -4.76 -8.75
C TYR A 77 16.12 -5.29 -7.86
N ILE A 78 16.10 -6.60 -7.66
CA ILE A 78 15.33 -7.22 -6.58
C ILE A 78 16.30 -7.52 -5.45
N TYR A 79 16.09 -6.88 -4.33
CA TYR A 79 16.82 -7.07 -3.09
C TYR A 79 16.03 -7.95 -2.12
N ASN A 80 16.63 -9.00 -1.58
CA ASN A 80 16.00 -9.86 -0.57
C ASN A 80 16.43 -9.44 0.83
N LEU A 81 15.44 -9.14 1.67
CA LEU A 81 15.62 -8.58 3.01
C LEU A 81 16.35 -9.53 3.98
N TYR A 82 16.23 -10.85 3.78
CA TYR A 82 16.71 -11.85 4.74
C TYR A 82 18.03 -12.52 4.37
N ASP A 83 18.37 -12.60 3.09
CA ASP A 83 19.64 -13.20 2.65
C ASP A 83 20.59 -12.16 2.01
N GLY A 84 20.12 -10.92 1.85
CA GLY A 84 20.90 -9.83 1.27
C GLY A 84 21.20 -10.00 -0.21
N SER A 85 20.61 -10.98 -0.89
CA SER A 85 20.82 -11.15 -2.33
C SER A 85 20.26 -9.96 -3.09
N ASN A 86 21.01 -9.46 -4.07
CA ASN A 86 20.68 -8.28 -4.87
C ASN A 86 20.82 -8.63 -6.36
N LYS A 87 19.69 -8.84 -7.05
CA LYS A 87 19.65 -9.34 -8.43
C LYS A 87 19.17 -8.24 -9.37
N LYS A 88 20.00 -7.86 -10.32
CA LYS A 88 19.62 -7.00 -11.46
C LYS A 88 18.57 -7.70 -12.32
N ILE A 89 17.49 -6.98 -12.66
CA ILE A 89 16.41 -7.47 -13.52
C ILE A 89 16.25 -6.66 -14.81
N TYR A 90 16.57 -5.34 -14.78
CA TYR A 90 16.39 -4.50 -15.96
C TYR A 90 17.35 -3.31 -15.94
N GLY A 91 17.97 -3.00 -17.08
CA GLY A 91 18.73 -1.76 -17.30
C GLY A 91 17.85 -0.72 -17.97
N ILE A 92 17.76 0.48 -17.40
CA ILE A 92 16.90 1.55 -17.92
C ILE A 92 17.68 2.32 -18.99
N PRO A 93 17.22 2.33 -20.26
CA PRO A 93 18.01 2.85 -21.38
C PRO A 93 18.06 4.38 -21.50
N SER A 94 17.41 5.11 -20.61
CA SER A 94 17.36 6.58 -20.57
C SER A 94 17.28 7.09 -19.13
N SER A 95 17.28 8.39 -18.92
CA SER A 95 17.23 8.97 -17.56
C SER A 95 16.03 8.46 -16.79
N PHE A 96 16.27 7.82 -15.66
CA PHE A 96 15.23 7.35 -14.76
C PHE A 96 14.48 8.54 -14.13
N VAL A 97 13.16 8.44 -14.04
CA VAL A 97 12.29 9.44 -13.41
C VAL A 97 11.57 8.84 -12.22
N SER A 98 10.88 7.73 -12.42
CA SER A 98 10.15 7.02 -11.34
C SER A 98 9.84 5.58 -11.73
N ALA A 99 9.48 4.79 -10.75
CA ALA A 99 8.92 3.45 -10.98
C ALA A 99 7.77 3.19 -10.02
N SER A 100 6.95 2.20 -10.34
CA SER A 100 5.90 1.72 -9.44
C SER A 100 5.61 0.25 -9.67
N ILE A 101 5.09 -0.40 -8.66
CA ILE A 101 4.78 -1.83 -8.65
C ILE A 101 3.26 -1.99 -8.82
N SER A 102 2.83 -2.92 -9.69
CA SER A 102 1.41 -3.27 -9.83
C SER A 102 0.84 -3.85 -8.53
N PRO A 103 -0.49 -3.75 -8.29
CA PRO A 103 -1.11 -4.26 -7.07
C PRO A 103 -0.86 -5.75 -6.83
N ASP A 104 -0.84 -6.58 -7.88
CA ASP A 104 -0.54 -8.03 -7.81
C ASP A 104 0.95 -8.35 -7.63
N LYS A 105 1.82 -7.32 -7.56
CA LYS A 105 3.28 -7.43 -7.37
C LYS A 105 4.02 -8.18 -8.49
N LYS A 106 3.40 -8.30 -9.67
CA LYS A 106 4.00 -9.05 -10.80
C LYS A 106 4.53 -8.17 -11.92
N LYS A 107 4.08 -6.92 -12.00
CA LYS A 107 4.49 -5.96 -13.03
C LYS A 107 5.14 -4.74 -12.40
N ILE A 108 6.05 -4.14 -13.11
CA ILE A 108 6.78 -2.94 -12.71
C ILE A 108 6.64 -1.95 -13.84
N LEU A 109 6.08 -0.78 -13.54
CA LEU A 109 6.07 0.37 -14.43
C LEU A 109 7.33 1.19 -14.20
N ILE A 110 8.00 1.57 -15.27
CA ILE A 110 9.17 2.43 -15.29
C ILE A 110 8.83 3.65 -16.12
N HIS A 111 8.97 4.82 -15.54
CA HIS A 111 8.96 6.09 -16.24
C HIS A 111 10.39 6.57 -16.42
N SER A 112 10.82 6.78 -17.65
CA SER A 112 12.13 7.32 -17.99
C SER A 112 11.99 8.43 -19.05
N ALA A 113 12.97 9.31 -19.14
CA ALA A 113 12.99 10.44 -20.05
C ALA A 113 14.04 10.23 -21.15
N PRO A 114 13.65 9.77 -22.35
CA PRO A 114 14.59 9.62 -23.48
C PRO A 114 15.00 10.97 -24.08
N ALA A 115 14.18 12.00 -23.94
CA ALA A 115 14.42 13.37 -24.36
C ALA A 115 13.60 14.35 -23.54
N SER A 116 13.87 15.65 -23.65
CA SER A 116 13.00 16.69 -23.08
C SER A 116 11.59 16.59 -23.65
N TYR A 117 10.58 16.74 -22.78
CA TYR A 117 9.15 16.66 -23.14
C TYR A 117 8.71 15.30 -23.72
N SER A 118 9.43 14.24 -23.42
CA SER A 118 9.09 12.89 -23.82
C SER A 118 9.26 11.95 -22.63
N ALA A 119 8.18 11.33 -22.22
CA ALA A 119 8.15 10.30 -21.19
C ALA A 119 8.08 8.92 -21.89
N ARG A 120 8.99 8.04 -21.54
CA ARG A 120 8.91 6.63 -21.92
C ARG A 120 8.32 5.85 -20.76
N VAL A 121 7.19 5.21 -21.02
CA VAL A 121 6.55 4.26 -20.12
C VAL A 121 6.94 2.86 -20.56
N THR A 122 7.59 2.11 -19.68
CA THR A 122 7.93 0.70 -19.91
C THR A 122 7.33 -0.12 -18.79
N ILE A 123 6.57 -1.14 -19.10
CA ILE A 123 6.05 -2.10 -18.12
C ILE A 123 6.75 -3.43 -18.36
N ILE A 124 7.38 -3.93 -17.31
CA ILE A 124 8.10 -5.21 -17.32
C ILE A 124 7.48 -6.19 -16.33
N ASP A 125 7.75 -7.47 -16.50
CA ASP A 125 7.54 -8.48 -15.48
C ASP A 125 8.72 -8.54 -14.49
N ARG A 126 8.62 -9.41 -13.48
CA ARG A 126 9.69 -9.60 -12.48
C ARG A 126 10.96 -10.27 -13.03
N ALA A 127 10.92 -10.85 -14.23
CA ALA A 127 12.10 -11.38 -14.90
C ALA A 127 12.82 -10.31 -15.73
N GLY A 128 12.20 -9.14 -15.94
CA GLY A 128 12.71 -8.04 -16.76
C GLY A 128 12.23 -8.08 -18.21
N GLU A 129 11.28 -8.96 -18.54
CA GLU A 129 10.71 -9.02 -19.88
C GLU A 129 9.73 -7.87 -20.09
N VAL A 130 9.87 -7.15 -21.21
CA VAL A 130 9.00 -6.00 -21.54
C VAL A 130 7.63 -6.49 -22.00
N LEU A 131 6.60 -6.08 -21.27
CA LEU A 131 5.18 -6.38 -21.56
C LEU A 131 4.51 -5.27 -22.36
N PHE A 132 4.89 -4.01 -22.10
CA PHE A 132 4.34 -2.83 -22.75
C PHE A 132 5.41 -1.74 -22.79
N GLN A 133 5.48 -0.98 -23.89
CA GLN A 133 6.33 0.21 -23.97
C GLN A 133 5.73 1.23 -24.94
N GLU A 134 5.69 2.50 -24.50
CA GLU A 134 5.21 3.62 -25.32
C GLU A 134 5.95 4.91 -24.96
N ASP A 135 6.19 5.77 -25.97
CA ASP A 135 6.74 7.12 -25.77
C ASP A 135 5.58 8.13 -25.83
N ILE A 136 5.35 8.82 -24.73
CA ILE A 136 4.24 9.75 -24.55
C ILE A 136 4.80 11.18 -24.54
N PRO A 137 4.37 12.08 -25.44
CA PRO A 137 4.69 13.50 -25.32
C PRO A 137 4.17 14.02 -23.99
N SER A 138 5.06 14.46 -23.11
CA SER A 138 4.68 14.88 -21.77
C SER A 138 5.70 15.81 -21.15
N TYR A 139 5.22 16.83 -20.47
CA TYR A 139 6.00 17.67 -19.58
C TYR A 139 6.08 17.05 -18.18
N GLU A 140 4.95 16.51 -17.71
CA GLU A 140 4.83 15.75 -16.47
C GLU A 140 3.88 14.57 -16.70
N LEU A 141 4.13 13.45 -16.03
CA LEU A 141 3.37 12.22 -16.16
C LEU A 141 2.99 11.67 -14.80
N THR A 142 1.71 11.36 -14.59
CA THR A 142 1.23 10.64 -13.41
C THR A 142 0.50 9.38 -13.81
N HIS A 143 0.36 8.42 -12.90
CA HIS A 143 -0.31 7.16 -13.19
C HIS A 143 -1.08 6.62 -11.98
N SER A 144 -2.03 5.72 -12.26
CA SER A 144 -2.80 5.00 -11.25
C SER A 144 -3.06 3.56 -11.72
N TRP A 145 -2.50 2.58 -11.01
CA TRP A 145 -2.78 1.17 -11.23
C TRP A 145 -4.20 0.81 -10.78
N ASN A 146 -4.86 -0.08 -11.54
CA ASN A 146 -6.17 -0.58 -11.15
C ASN A 146 -6.03 -1.74 -10.15
N GLN A 147 -6.43 -1.51 -8.91
CA GLN A 147 -6.39 -2.51 -7.84
C GLN A 147 -7.39 -3.67 -8.05
N PHE A 148 -8.32 -3.51 -8.99
CA PHE A 148 -9.38 -4.47 -9.31
C PHE A 148 -9.14 -5.21 -10.63
N ASN A 149 -8.15 -4.76 -11.42
CA ASN A 149 -7.70 -5.38 -12.67
C ASN A 149 -6.21 -5.11 -12.87
N ASP A 150 -5.37 -6.07 -12.55
CA ASP A 150 -3.91 -5.94 -12.54
C ASP A 150 -3.29 -5.67 -13.93
N ASN A 151 -4.06 -5.72 -15.02
CA ASN A 151 -3.62 -5.40 -16.37
C ASN A 151 -3.99 -3.97 -16.82
N ALA A 152 -4.75 -3.24 -16.01
CA ALA A 152 -5.22 -1.91 -16.36
C ALA A 152 -4.55 -0.81 -15.52
N LEU A 153 -4.19 0.29 -16.16
CA LEU A 153 -3.77 1.51 -15.48
C LEU A 153 -4.25 2.75 -16.20
N LEU A 154 -4.35 3.86 -15.47
CA LEU A 154 -4.55 5.20 -16.02
C LEU A 154 -3.22 5.92 -16.05
N MET A 155 -3.03 6.70 -17.09
CA MET A 155 -1.86 7.55 -17.27
C MET A 155 -2.33 8.95 -17.64
N THR A 156 -1.91 9.96 -16.88
CA THR A 156 -2.19 11.35 -17.18
C THR A 156 -0.92 12.04 -17.65
N SER A 157 -0.95 12.53 -18.88
CA SER A 157 0.11 13.35 -19.48
C SER A 157 -0.26 14.82 -19.40
N PHE A 158 0.66 15.66 -18.97
CA PHE A 158 0.53 17.11 -18.92
C PHE A 158 1.40 17.76 -19.99
N SER A 159 0.84 18.79 -20.64
CA SER A 159 1.58 19.67 -21.54
C SER A 159 2.21 20.84 -20.75
N GLU A 160 3.05 21.64 -21.41
CA GLU A 160 3.72 22.80 -20.80
C GLU A 160 2.73 23.85 -20.26
N ASP A 161 1.55 23.98 -20.88
CA ASP A 161 0.48 24.88 -20.46
C ASP A 161 -0.49 24.27 -19.43
N TRP A 162 -0.13 23.12 -18.87
CA TRP A 162 -0.92 22.31 -17.93
C TRP A 162 -2.23 21.76 -18.49
N SER A 163 -2.44 21.83 -19.79
CA SER A 163 -3.45 21.00 -20.42
C SER A 163 -3.09 19.52 -20.25
N PHE A 164 -4.08 18.66 -20.11
CA PHE A 164 -3.83 17.25 -19.81
C PHE A 164 -4.64 16.32 -20.72
N GLN A 165 -4.15 15.10 -20.82
CA GLN A 165 -4.84 13.99 -21.45
C GLN A 165 -4.69 12.74 -20.57
N VAL A 166 -5.81 12.03 -20.37
CA VAL A 166 -5.81 10.77 -19.61
C VAL A 166 -5.95 9.61 -20.58
N PHE A 167 -5.09 8.60 -20.39
CA PHE A 167 -5.08 7.37 -21.16
C PHE A 167 -5.45 6.21 -20.28
N HIS A 168 -6.22 5.29 -20.80
CA HIS A 168 -6.41 3.94 -20.30
C HIS A 168 -5.43 3.01 -21.02
N ILE A 169 -4.59 2.31 -20.28
CA ILE A 169 -3.66 1.32 -20.81
C ILE A 169 -4.13 -0.06 -20.35
N ASP A 170 -4.27 -0.99 -21.31
CA ASP A 170 -4.42 -2.41 -21.05
C ASP A 170 -3.12 -3.11 -21.45
N VAL A 171 -2.41 -3.64 -20.42
CA VAL A 171 -1.08 -4.25 -20.60
C VAL A 171 -1.17 -5.59 -21.32
N GLU A 172 -2.25 -6.36 -21.12
CA GLU A 172 -2.45 -7.68 -21.74
C GLU A 172 -2.78 -7.54 -23.23
N GLU A 173 -3.65 -6.59 -23.59
CA GLU A 173 -4.01 -6.30 -24.98
C GLU A 173 -2.96 -5.42 -25.69
N GLY A 174 -2.07 -4.78 -24.94
CA GLY A 174 -1.04 -3.87 -25.47
C GLY A 174 -1.65 -2.60 -26.06
N THR A 175 -2.77 -2.10 -25.52
CA THR A 175 -3.49 -0.91 -26.03
C THR A 175 -3.33 0.28 -25.09
N MET A 176 -3.40 1.49 -25.68
CA MET A 176 -3.46 2.76 -24.99
C MET A 176 -4.51 3.64 -25.64
N ASP A 177 -5.61 3.86 -24.96
CA ASP A 177 -6.76 4.62 -25.45
C ASP A 177 -6.99 5.88 -24.61
N SER A 178 -7.27 7.01 -25.28
CA SER A 178 -7.64 8.24 -24.58
C SER A 178 -9.04 8.15 -24.01
N ILE A 179 -9.20 8.60 -22.76
CA ILE A 179 -10.51 8.70 -22.11
C ILE A 179 -10.84 10.15 -21.75
N GLU A 180 -12.15 10.49 -21.79
CA GLU A 180 -12.62 11.83 -21.42
C GLU A 180 -12.90 11.91 -19.93
N VAL A 181 -12.13 12.75 -19.24
CA VAL A 181 -12.31 13.09 -17.82
C VAL A 181 -12.07 14.57 -17.60
N GLU A 182 -12.74 15.15 -16.61
CA GLU A 182 -12.68 16.60 -16.36
C GLU A 182 -11.51 17.00 -15.45
N GLN A 183 -10.93 16.04 -14.74
CA GLN A 183 -9.86 16.26 -13.76
C GLN A 183 -8.66 15.34 -14.03
N PRO A 184 -7.42 15.82 -13.88
CA PRO A 184 -6.24 15.05 -14.23
C PRO A 184 -5.86 13.96 -13.20
N PHE A 185 -6.21 14.19 -11.94
CA PHE A 185 -5.82 13.28 -10.82
C PHE A 185 -6.97 12.32 -10.55
N VAL A 186 -6.88 11.15 -11.16
CA VAL A 186 -7.90 10.11 -11.13
C VAL A 186 -7.38 8.83 -10.46
N GLN A 187 -8.24 8.15 -9.73
CA GLN A 187 -7.97 6.84 -9.15
C GLN A 187 -9.06 5.85 -9.58
N TRP A 188 -8.73 4.57 -9.59
CA TRP A 188 -9.72 3.52 -9.86
C TRP A 188 -10.60 3.27 -8.65
N GLN A 189 -11.92 3.26 -8.85
CA GLN A 189 -12.91 2.83 -7.87
C GLN A 189 -13.29 1.35 -8.05
N SER A 190 -13.22 0.87 -9.27
CA SER A 190 -13.58 -0.50 -9.67
C SER A 190 -12.82 -0.90 -10.93
N LYS A 191 -13.19 -2.02 -11.54
CA LYS A 191 -12.62 -2.43 -12.83
C LYS A 191 -12.88 -1.43 -13.96
N SER A 192 -13.94 -0.62 -13.87
CA SER A 192 -14.41 0.25 -14.96
C SER A 192 -14.86 1.64 -14.51
N SER A 193 -14.75 1.97 -13.23
CA SER A 193 -15.11 3.27 -12.70
C SER A 193 -13.92 3.94 -12.04
N ILE A 194 -13.87 5.26 -12.14
CA ILE A 194 -12.84 6.12 -11.60
C ILE A 194 -13.42 7.08 -10.57
N LEU A 195 -12.56 7.55 -9.68
CA LEU A 195 -12.83 8.61 -8.70
C LEU A 195 -11.94 9.81 -9.00
N PHE A 196 -12.49 10.99 -8.81
CA PHE A 196 -11.74 12.25 -8.83
C PHE A 196 -12.46 13.31 -7.99
N GLN A 197 -11.71 14.30 -7.52
CA GLN A 197 -12.25 15.48 -6.86
C GLN A 197 -12.71 16.48 -7.93
N ASP A 198 -13.98 16.94 -7.86
CA ASP A 198 -14.54 17.89 -8.81
C ASP A 198 -14.28 19.34 -8.36
N TRP A 199 -13.08 19.82 -8.68
CA TRP A 199 -12.65 21.17 -8.34
C TRP A 199 -13.40 22.21 -9.13
N ASN A 200 -14.05 23.13 -8.43
CA ASN A 200 -14.73 24.27 -9.07
C ASN A 200 -13.72 25.23 -9.69
N LYS A 201 -13.87 25.51 -10.97
CA LYS A 201 -12.99 26.42 -11.71
C LYS A 201 -13.16 27.89 -11.33
N GLU A 202 -14.23 28.26 -10.63
CA GLU A 202 -14.59 29.65 -10.33
C GLU A 202 -14.26 30.08 -8.90
N GLY A 203 -13.74 29.17 -8.05
CA GLY A 203 -13.48 29.43 -6.64
C GLY A 203 -12.17 28.86 -6.15
N ILE A 204 -11.62 29.45 -5.08
CA ILE A 204 -10.52 28.88 -4.31
C ILE A 204 -11.17 28.02 -3.22
N SER A 205 -10.93 26.72 -3.26
CA SER A 205 -11.37 25.77 -2.24
C SER A 205 -10.25 24.81 -1.91
N VAL A 206 -10.16 24.41 -0.66
CA VAL A 206 -9.22 23.38 -0.18
C VAL A 206 -9.87 22.00 -0.12
N ALA A 207 -11.15 21.90 -0.45
CA ALA A 207 -11.93 20.67 -0.49
C ALA A 207 -12.87 20.67 -1.67
N ALA A 208 -13.16 19.50 -2.22
CA ALA A 208 -14.07 19.32 -3.33
C ALA A 208 -14.91 18.03 -3.16
N PRO A 209 -16.08 17.95 -3.82
CA PRO A 209 -16.83 16.69 -3.90
C PRO A 209 -16.01 15.60 -4.59
N LEU A 210 -16.17 14.37 -4.11
CA LEU A 210 -15.58 13.18 -4.73
C LEU A 210 -16.62 12.55 -5.67
N ILE A 211 -16.25 12.48 -6.94
CA ILE A 211 -17.13 12.02 -8.02
C ILE A 211 -16.69 10.65 -8.51
N SER A 212 -17.65 9.77 -8.73
CA SER A 212 -17.49 8.52 -9.47
C SER A 212 -17.97 8.67 -10.91
N GLN A 213 -17.23 8.12 -11.86
CA GLN A 213 -17.58 8.10 -13.29
C GLN A 213 -17.11 6.80 -13.94
N ASN A 214 -17.89 6.23 -14.86
CA ASN A 214 -17.44 5.10 -15.67
C ASN A 214 -16.44 5.56 -16.75
N ILE A 215 -15.35 4.81 -16.99
CA ILE A 215 -14.32 5.15 -18.00
C ILE A 215 -14.83 5.17 -19.43
N GLN A 216 -15.93 4.48 -19.74
CA GLN A 216 -16.58 4.47 -21.04
C GLN A 216 -17.54 5.65 -21.22
N GLY A 217 -17.59 6.58 -20.28
CA GLY A 217 -18.55 7.67 -20.22
C GLY A 217 -19.84 7.25 -19.51
N GLY A 218 -20.69 8.24 -19.20
CA GLY A 218 -21.96 8.02 -18.50
C GLY A 218 -22.23 9.03 -17.40
N GLY A 219 -23.20 8.74 -16.56
CA GLY A 219 -23.56 9.59 -15.43
C GLY A 219 -22.45 9.68 -14.38
N LYS A 220 -22.36 10.83 -13.74
CA LYS A 220 -21.52 11.08 -12.60
C LYS A 220 -22.33 10.89 -11.33
N GLU A 221 -21.72 10.35 -10.30
CA GLU A 221 -22.31 10.17 -8.97
C GLU A 221 -21.43 10.81 -7.91
N ILE A 222 -22.02 11.59 -7.01
CA ILE A 222 -21.31 12.13 -5.85
C ILE A 222 -21.22 11.02 -4.82
N ILE A 223 -19.98 10.63 -4.47
CA ILE A 223 -19.69 9.61 -3.44
C ILE A 223 -19.51 10.25 -2.07
N VAL A 224 -18.85 11.41 -2.04
CA VAL A 224 -18.62 12.22 -0.82
C VAL A 224 -18.83 13.67 -1.19
N ASP A 225 -19.61 14.39 -0.38
CA ASP A 225 -19.98 15.80 -0.66
C ASP A 225 -18.78 16.75 -0.56
N THR A 226 -17.80 16.43 0.29
CA THR A 226 -16.60 17.25 0.49
C THR A 226 -15.44 16.38 0.96
N SER A 227 -14.26 16.57 0.37
CA SER A 227 -13.02 15.86 0.71
C SER A 227 -11.82 16.76 0.44
N VAL A 228 -10.87 16.83 1.37
CA VAL A 228 -9.57 17.49 1.15
C VAL A 228 -8.58 16.52 0.52
N HIS A 229 -8.74 15.23 0.79
CA HIS A 229 -7.90 14.16 0.26
C HIS A 229 -8.68 12.85 0.21
N PHE A 230 -8.39 12.00 -0.75
CA PHE A 230 -8.94 10.65 -0.84
C PHE A 230 -7.90 9.64 -1.33
N ASN A 231 -8.10 8.39 -0.98
CA ASN A 231 -7.36 7.27 -1.57
C ASN A 231 -8.25 6.03 -1.63
N GLN A 232 -8.31 5.42 -2.82
CA GLN A 232 -9.01 4.16 -3.00
C GLN A 232 -8.08 3.00 -2.72
N PHE A 233 -8.38 2.23 -1.70
CA PHE A 233 -7.80 0.92 -1.42
C PHE A 233 -8.69 -0.19 -2.00
N LYS A 234 -8.20 -1.40 -2.02
CA LYS A 234 -8.94 -2.54 -2.57
C LYS A 234 -10.30 -2.76 -1.90
N ASP A 235 -10.34 -2.66 -0.57
CA ASP A 235 -11.52 -2.99 0.22
C ASP A 235 -12.26 -1.75 0.76
N SER A 236 -11.66 -0.57 0.70
CA SER A 236 -12.25 0.66 1.24
C SER A 236 -11.74 1.91 0.55
N LEU A 237 -12.54 2.96 0.59
CA LEU A 237 -12.18 4.32 0.22
C LEU A 237 -11.87 5.10 1.49
N LEU A 238 -10.67 5.67 1.59
CA LEU A 238 -10.34 6.71 2.57
C LEU A 238 -10.79 8.06 2.01
N SER A 239 -11.55 8.81 2.80
CA SER A 239 -11.83 10.24 2.57
C SER A 239 -11.44 11.03 3.80
N ILE A 240 -10.69 12.11 3.60
CA ILE A 240 -10.27 13.03 4.66
C ILE A 240 -11.02 14.35 4.47
N PHE A 241 -11.67 14.84 5.52
CA PHE A 241 -12.41 16.11 5.49
C PHE A 241 -12.48 16.74 6.87
N SER A 242 -12.73 18.05 6.94
CA SER A 242 -13.07 18.72 8.19
C SER A 242 -14.58 19.02 8.25
N ARG A 243 -15.16 18.91 9.44
CA ARG A 243 -16.55 19.30 9.71
C ARG A 243 -16.69 20.75 10.17
N GLU A 244 -15.58 21.33 10.59
CA GLU A 244 -15.48 22.68 11.12
C GLU A 244 -14.40 23.45 10.37
N GLU A 245 -14.50 24.77 10.34
CA GLU A 245 -13.55 25.62 9.63
C GLU A 245 -12.13 25.54 10.25
N GLU A 246 -12.06 25.36 11.58
CA GLU A 246 -10.82 25.17 12.35
C GLU A 246 -10.99 23.98 13.30
N GLY A 247 -11.10 22.77 12.79
CA GLY A 247 -11.33 21.57 13.60
C GLY A 247 -10.45 20.42 13.17
N PRO A 248 -10.48 19.32 13.94
CA PRO A 248 -9.76 18.12 13.55
C PRO A 248 -10.31 17.54 12.25
N PHE A 249 -9.46 16.83 11.53
CA PHE A 249 -9.81 16.17 10.29
C PHE A 249 -10.30 14.76 10.55
N ALA A 250 -11.45 14.43 9.97
CA ALA A 250 -11.99 13.09 9.99
C ALA A 250 -11.33 12.24 8.87
N TYR A 251 -10.75 11.13 9.24
CA TYR A 251 -10.33 10.05 8.38
C TYR A 251 -11.45 9.02 8.34
N GLN A 252 -12.22 9.03 7.27
CA GLN A 252 -13.39 8.19 7.12
C GLN A 252 -13.12 7.07 6.12
N PHE A 253 -13.36 5.82 6.55
CA PHE A 253 -13.28 4.63 5.70
C PHE A 253 -14.68 4.25 5.23
N ILE A 254 -14.84 4.15 3.91
CA ILE A 254 -16.10 3.87 3.23
C ILE A 254 -15.94 2.56 2.47
N THR A 255 -16.83 1.61 2.70
CA THR A 255 -16.85 0.32 1.99
C THR A 255 -17.34 0.48 0.55
N ALA A 256 -17.11 -0.51 -0.32
CA ALA A 256 -17.53 -0.50 -1.71
C ALA A 256 -19.06 -0.32 -1.91
N ASN A 257 -19.89 -0.59 -0.88
CA ASN A 257 -21.33 -0.35 -0.92
C ASN A 257 -21.76 1.02 -0.36
N GLY A 258 -20.81 1.94 -0.17
CA GLY A 258 -21.05 3.32 0.27
C GLY A 258 -21.34 3.47 1.77
N LYS A 259 -21.12 2.45 2.59
CA LYS A 259 -21.32 2.55 4.04
C LYS A 259 -20.04 2.99 4.74
N ILE A 260 -20.18 3.90 5.69
CA ILE A 260 -19.08 4.25 6.59
C ILE A 260 -18.76 3.02 7.44
N GLN A 261 -17.52 2.56 7.36
CA GLN A 261 -16.98 1.43 8.12
C GLN A 261 -16.46 1.89 9.48
N SER A 262 -15.64 2.92 9.47
CA SER A 262 -15.10 3.56 10.67
C SER A 262 -14.70 5.00 10.37
N GLU A 263 -14.45 5.74 11.43
CA GLU A 263 -13.97 7.12 11.38
C GLU A 263 -13.14 7.40 12.63
N PHE A 264 -12.04 8.11 12.46
CA PHE A 264 -11.27 8.69 13.55
C PHE A 264 -10.85 10.12 13.18
N THR A 265 -10.36 10.89 14.12
CA THR A 265 -9.98 12.28 13.90
C THR A 265 -8.52 12.52 14.22
N VAL A 266 -7.86 13.34 13.38
CA VAL A 266 -6.47 13.73 13.52
C VAL A 266 -6.36 15.23 13.28
N ASP A 267 -5.50 15.90 14.05
CA ASP A 267 -5.12 17.27 13.78
C ASP A 267 -4.06 17.31 12.68
N LEU A 268 -4.35 18.03 11.59
CA LEU A 268 -3.41 18.24 10.50
C LEU A 268 -2.69 19.57 10.64
N LEU A 269 -1.42 19.58 10.28
CA LEU A 269 -0.68 20.84 10.17
C LEU A 269 -1.20 21.64 8.98
N SER A 270 -1.43 22.95 9.18
CA SER A 270 -1.78 23.84 8.08
C SER A 270 -0.57 24.13 7.20
N ARG A 271 -0.81 24.35 5.91
CA ARG A 271 0.12 24.95 4.93
C ARG A 271 -0.42 26.30 4.49
N TYR A 272 0.31 27.01 3.65
CA TYR A 272 -0.10 28.33 3.15
C TYR A 272 -1.50 28.34 2.51
N SER A 273 -1.86 27.30 1.76
CA SER A 273 -3.14 27.22 1.01
C SER A 273 -3.94 25.94 1.23
N ASP A 274 -3.41 25.01 2.01
CA ASP A 274 -4.02 23.69 2.22
C ASP A 274 -3.58 23.07 3.57
N TRP A 275 -3.73 21.78 3.71
CA TRP A 275 -3.31 20.99 4.87
C TRP A 275 -2.26 19.97 4.47
N LEU A 276 -1.31 19.73 5.36
CA LEU A 276 -0.36 18.63 5.22
C LEU A 276 -1.09 17.30 5.48
N ILE A 277 -1.27 16.51 4.42
CA ILE A 277 -1.64 15.11 4.58
C ILE A 277 -0.35 14.32 4.86
N PRO A 278 -0.17 13.75 6.05
CA PRO A 278 1.04 12.99 6.38
C PRO A 278 1.17 11.76 5.49
N HIS A 279 2.40 11.25 5.36
CA HIS A 279 2.62 9.96 4.70
C HIS A 279 1.87 8.86 5.43
N TYR A 280 1.28 7.95 4.68
CA TYR A 280 0.57 6.79 5.21
C TYR A 280 0.66 5.61 4.26
N ASP A 281 0.42 4.42 4.77
CA ASP A 281 0.22 3.21 3.97
C ASP A 281 -0.85 2.30 4.60
N MET A 282 -1.44 1.44 3.78
CA MET A 282 -2.49 0.51 4.19
C MET A 282 -1.98 -0.93 4.13
N ILE A 283 -2.00 -1.61 5.26
CA ILE A 283 -1.83 -3.07 5.31
C ILE A 283 -3.20 -3.70 4.99
N GLU A 284 -3.52 -3.78 3.70
CA GLU A 284 -4.87 -4.13 3.23
C GLU A 284 -5.37 -5.46 3.80
N GLY A 285 -4.56 -6.51 3.78
CA GLY A 285 -4.92 -7.82 4.31
C GLY A 285 -5.27 -7.86 5.80
N LYS A 286 -4.88 -6.81 6.54
CA LYS A 286 -5.16 -6.65 7.98
C LYS A 286 -6.18 -5.54 8.28
N GLY A 287 -6.53 -4.71 7.30
CA GLY A 287 -7.37 -3.52 7.51
C GLY A 287 -6.73 -2.53 8.48
N GLN A 288 -5.44 -2.26 8.35
CA GLN A 288 -4.67 -1.40 9.24
C GLN A 288 -4.03 -0.27 8.45
N LEU A 289 -4.35 0.97 8.80
CA LEU A 289 -3.67 2.17 8.31
C LEU A 289 -2.46 2.46 9.20
N ILE A 290 -1.31 2.66 8.60
CA ILE A 290 -0.09 3.20 9.24
C ILE A 290 0.03 4.64 8.78
N THR A 291 0.10 5.60 9.70
CA THR A 291 0.18 7.03 9.36
C THR A 291 0.97 7.80 10.41
N PHE A 292 1.47 8.96 10.02
CA PHE A 292 2.07 9.91 10.95
C PHE A 292 1.04 10.88 11.50
N VAL A 293 1.20 11.25 12.77
CA VAL A 293 0.40 12.27 13.45
C VAL A 293 1.35 13.28 14.07
N ALA A 294 1.11 14.56 13.84
CA ALA A 294 1.93 15.63 14.44
C ALA A 294 1.75 15.65 15.96
N ASN A 295 2.85 15.71 16.71
CA ASN A 295 2.80 15.70 18.17
C ASN A 295 2.21 17.01 18.76
N GLU A 296 2.21 18.10 17.99
CA GLU A 296 1.66 19.38 18.36
C GLU A 296 0.93 20.02 17.16
N PRO A 297 -0.15 20.77 17.36
CA PRO A 297 -0.81 21.51 16.30
C PRO A 297 0.07 22.69 15.82
N GLY A 298 -0.10 23.11 14.57
CA GLY A 298 0.64 24.25 14.05
C GLY A 298 0.60 24.41 12.54
N SER A 299 1.48 25.29 12.03
CA SER A 299 1.74 25.46 10.61
C SER A 299 2.99 24.71 10.21
N PHE A 300 2.89 23.89 9.19
CA PHE A 300 4.01 23.07 8.69
C PHE A 300 5.23 23.90 8.30
N ASP A 301 5.02 25.10 7.75
CA ASP A 301 6.11 25.99 7.32
C ASP A 301 7.02 26.45 8.49
N THR A 302 6.50 26.42 9.72
CA THR A 302 7.23 26.80 10.94
C THR A 302 7.32 25.66 11.95
N TYR A 303 6.84 24.49 11.60
CA TYR A 303 6.79 23.33 12.49
C TYR A 303 8.21 22.81 12.75
N SER A 304 8.58 22.73 14.01
CA SER A 304 9.86 22.18 14.46
C SER A 304 9.71 20.96 15.36
N GLY A 305 8.47 20.47 15.50
CA GLY A 305 8.16 19.26 16.26
C GLY A 305 8.42 17.98 15.46
N THR A 306 8.12 16.89 16.09
CA THR A 306 8.22 15.54 15.55
C THR A 306 6.82 14.94 15.33
N PHE A 307 6.78 13.75 14.78
CA PHE A 307 5.54 13.02 14.52
C PHE A 307 5.58 11.68 15.25
N SER A 308 4.41 11.24 15.70
CA SER A 308 4.20 9.85 16.10
C SER A 308 3.81 9.02 14.88
N LEU A 309 4.38 7.82 14.76
CA LEU A 309 3.91 6.82 13.80
C LEU A 309 2.85 5.96 14.48
N GLU A 310 1.65 5.97 13.92
CA GLU A 310 0.49 5.33 14.51
C GLU A 310 -0.11 4.27 13.59
N LYS A 311 -0.68 3.25 14.20
CA LYS A 311 -1.45 2.21 13.56
C LYS A 311 -2.91 2.30 13.96
N TRP A 312 -3.78 2.46 12.98
CA TRP A 312 -5.22 2.55 13.13
C TRP A 312 -5.91 1.34 12.52
N ASP A 313 -6.78 0.69 13.28
CA ASP A 313 -7.66 -0.38 12.77
C ASP A 313 -8.83 0.27 12.01
N THR A 314 -8.95 -0.01 10.72
CA THR A 314 -9.95 0.63 9.84
C THR A 314 -11.37 0.09 10.03
N VAL A 315 -11.57 -0.93 10.87
CA VAL A 315 -12.88 -1.48 11.20
C VAL A 315 -13.38 -0.98 12.55
N SER A 316 -12.53 -1.05 13.57
CA SER A 316 -12.90 -0.66 14.95
C SER A 316 -12.57 0.79 15.28
N GLY A 317 -11.71 1.45 14.50
CA GLY A 317 -11.16 2.78 14.84
C GLY A 317 -10.16 2.76 15.99
N GLY A 318 -9.66 1.58 16.37
CA GLY A 318 -8.68 1.44 17.44
C GLY A 318 -7.29 1.95 17.03
N GLU A 319 -6.64 2.69 17.93
CA GLU A 319 -5.33 3.33 17.76
C GLU A 319 -4.25 2.58 18.53
N ASN A 320 -3.03 2.57 17.96
CA ASN A 320 -1.83 2.10 18.66
C ASN A 320 -0.61 2.90 18.17
N VAL A 321 0.04 3.61 19.08
CA VAL A 321 1.30 4.32 18.79
C VAL A 321 2.42 3.28 18.66
N LEU A 322 3.11 3.31 17.52
CA LEU A 322 4.24 2.43 17.20
C LEU A 322 5.57 3.06 17.57
N PHE A 323 5.73 4.33 17.23
CA PHE A 323 6.92 5.13 17.49
C PHE A 323 6.51 6.56 17.86
N GLU A 324 7.24 7.14 18.79
CA GLU A 324 7.20 8.57 19.07
C GLU A 324 8.41 9.26 18.43
N ASP A 325 8.31 10.54 18.20
CA ASP A 325 9.42 11.43 17.82
C ASP A 325 10.16 11.04 16.52
N LEU A 326 9.41 10.63 15.48
CA LEU A 326 9.98 10.40 14.15
C LEU A 326 9.91 11.64 13.25
N PRO A 327 10.88 11.82 12.33
CA PRO A 327 10.71 12.69 11.17
C PRO A 327 9.56 12.23 10.27
N LEU A 328 8.87 13.19 9.64
CA LEU A 328 7.90 12.87 8.61
C LEU A 328 8.61 12.52 7.30
N GLU A 329 8.72 11.25 7.00
CA GLU A 329 9.33 10.71 5.79
C GLU A 329 8.39 9.67 5.15
N PRO A 330 8.52 9.40 3.84
CA PRO A 330 7.78 8.34 3.15
C PRO A 330 7.80 6.98 3.88
N ILE A 331 6.69 6.26 3.79
CA ILE A 331 6.53 4.93 4.39
C ILE A 331 5.76 4.01 3.45
N GLN A 332 6.18 2.75 3.37
CA GLN A 332 5.48 1.68 2.66
C GLN A 332 5.62 0.36 3.43
N CYS A 333 4.51 -0.28 3.75
CA CYS A 333 4.51 -1.50 4.55
C CYS A 333 4.52 -2.77 3.68
N SER A 334 5.14 -3.82 4.19
CA SER A 334 5.13 -5.14 3.56
C SER A 334 3.71 -5.71 3.50
N PRO A 335 3.38 -6.58 2.55
CA PRO A 335 2.04 -7.15 2.43
C PRO A 335 1.55 -7.84 3.69
N ASN A 336 2.44 -8.52 4.42
CA ASN A 336 2.12 -9.14 5.71
C ASN A 336 2.09 -8.15 6.89
N GLY A 337 2.56 -6.91 6.70
CA GLY A 337 2.58 -5.86 7.71
C GLY A 337 3.50 -6.15 8.90
N ASP A 338 4.58 -6.85 8.69
CA ASP A 338 5.61 -7.06 9.73
C ASP A 338 6.68 -5.97 9.67
N TYR A 339 6.94 -5.43 8.48
CA TYR A 339 7.93 -4.40 8.20
C TYR A 339 7.35 -3.25 7.39
N CYS A 340 7.91 -2.04 7.54
CA CYS A 340 7.68 -0.93 6.63
C CYS A 340 9.01 -0.36 6.16
N LEU A 341 9.15 -0.11 4.85
CA LEU A 341 10.19 0.75 4.31
C LEU A 341 9.91 2.18 4.77
N TYR A 342 10.95 2.91 5.13
CA TYR A 342 10.87 4.25 5.68
C TYR A 342 12.08 5.09 5.26
N GLY A 343 11.90 6.38 5.11
CA GLY A 343 12.97 7.29 4.69
C GLY A 343 12.67 7.98 3.37
N ASN A 344 13.38 9.08 3.07
CA ASN A 344 13.16 9.85 1.83
C ASN A 344 13.41 9.05 0.55
N GLN A 345 14.26 8.04 0.64
CA GLN A 345 14.56 7.08 -0.43
C GLN A 345 14.12 5.66 -0.04
N LEU A 346 13.27 5.54 1.00
CA LEU A 346 12.85 4.25 1.58
C LEU A 346 14.04 3.36 1.97
N GLU A 347 15.12 3.97 2.43
CA GLU A 347 16.42 3.36 2.71
C GLU A 347 16.51 2.69 4.09
N LYS A 348 15.45 2.77 4.90
CA LYS A 348 15.34 2.20 6.23
C LYS A 348 14.20 1.19 6.27
N VAL A 349 14.27 0.25 7.22
CA VAL A 349 13.18 -0.67 7.54
C VAL A 349 12.75 -0.47 8.99
N ILE A 350 11.47 -0.26 9.20
CA ILE A 350 10.85 -0.31 10.53
C ILE A 350 10.33 -1.74 10.75
N ASP A 351 10.78 -2.39 11.81
CA ASP A 351 10.17 -3.62 12.32
C ASP A 351 9.00 -3.24 13.23
N LEU A 352 7.78 -3.58 12.79
CA LEU A 352 6.55 -3.25 13.52
C LEU A 352 6.28 -4.17 14.72
N THR A 353 7.03 -5.27 14.84
CA THR A 353 6.94 -6.22 15.96
C THR A 353 7.85 -5.82 17.11
N ASP A 354 9.12 -5.54 16.77
CA ASP A 354 10.16 -5.25 17.77
C ASP A 354 10.35 -3.74 17.98
N SER A 355 9.63 -2.89 17.24
CA SER A 355 9.70 -1.42 17.27
C SER A 355 11.16 -0.92 17.11
N THR A 356 11.83 -1.41 16.07
CA THR A 356 13.22 -1.05 15.75
C THR A 356 13.33 -0.50 14.33
N ILE A 357 14.35 0.34 14.09
CA ILE A 357 14.66 0.88 12.77
C ILE A 357 16.02 0.35 12.31
N ILE A 358 16.05 -0.27 11.14
CA ILE A 358 17.21 -0.93 10.56
C ILE A 358 17.64 -0.16 9.32
N GLN A 359 18.92 0.17 9.20
CA GLN A 359 19.50 0.81 8.03
C GLN A 359 19.80 -0.23 6.95
N LEU A 360 19.33 -0.04 5.71
CA LEU A 360 19.64 -0.91 4.58
C LEU A 360 20.94 -0.52 3.87
N LEU A 361 21.29 0.77 3.93
CA LEU A 361 22.54 1.27 3.35
C LEU A 361 23.74 0.91 4.22
N LYS A 362 24.86 0.61 3.57
CA LYS A 362 26.14 0.36 4.23
C LYS A 362 26.65 1.69 4.82
N GLU A 363 27.02 1.69 6.10
CA GLU A 363 27.67 2.86 6.71
C GLU A 363 29.03 3.10 6.07
N GLU A 364 29.34 4.36 5.76
CA GLU A 364 30.68 4.75 5.30
C GLU A 364 31.73 4.41 6.37
N GLY A 365 32.71 3.59 6.02
CA GLY A 365 33.82 3.23 6.92
C GLY A 365 33.69 1.94 7.69
N ALA A 366 32.63 1.16 7.54
CA ALA A 366 32.52 -0.19 8.04
C ALA A 366 33.19 -1.18 7.07
N ASP A 367 34.51 -1.21 7.07
CA ASP A 367 35.28 -2.32 6.48
C ASP A 367 35.08 -3.57 7.36
N LEU A 368 34.61 -4.65 6.78
CA LEU A 368 34.51 -5.98 7.39
C LEU A 368 35.90 -6.61 7.60
#